data_0a59b9dbda3f26991f22dbd3e4c83142
#
_entry.id   0a59b9dbda3f26991f22dbd3e4c83142
#
_cell.length_a   1.000
_cell.length_b   1.000
_cell.length_c   1.000
_cell.angle_alpha   90.00
_cell.angle_beta   90.00
_cell.angle_gamma   90.00
#
_symmetry.space_group_name_H-M   'P 1'
#
loop_
_entity.id
_entity.type
_entity.pdbx_description
1 polymer ?
#
loop_
_entity_poly.entity_id
_entity_poly.type
_entity_poly.pdbx_seq_one_letter_code
_entity_poly.pdbx_strand_id
1 'polypeptide(L)'
;GKFCSVSNNSLIVIAAFVFCLAAASITRMHSDKRDAAQSEGDGYSISRQIQYSFTLQNRSRQVIQQAELWTFAPVKQTASQRCLKLQSNFPYTLLTDGNGNQMLHFTFENLAPYGSRVVTIKANLLVSATANPIPSEPWPRDLNPQKYIESDHPAINRLAQQLHAPDASKTIEKVFRWVAGNVRYSGYAGKDRGALYALEYKEGDCTEYANLFVALCRANGIAARPIGGYVCAQSGVLKARDYHNWGEFYENGTWRLADPQNHVLMQNTADYIAMHIIHASENGPMGPYNRFRFKGEGLKVTMN
;
A
#
# COMPACT_ATOMS: atom_id res chain seq x y z
N GLY A 1 -30.21 -27.73 68.18
CA GLY A 1 -29.39 -28.31 67.20
C GLY A 1 -29.91 -28.05 65.76
N LYS A 2 -29.26 -27.15 65.01
CA LYS A 2 -29.43 -27.09 63.55
C LYS A 2 -28.03 -27.15 62.95
N PHE A 3 -27.71 -28.21 62.26
CA PHE A 3 -26.53 -28.33 61.42
C PHE A 3 -26.72 -27.53 60.14
N CYS A 4 -25.82 -26.62 59.84
CA CYS A 4 -25.77 -25.89 58.58
C CYS A 4 -24.81 -26.63 57.64
N SER A 5 -25.33 -27.20 56.55
CA SER A 5 -24.50 -27.81 55.52
C SER A 5 -23.91 -26.72 54.64
N VAL A 6 -22.61 -26.68 54.57
CA VAL A 6 -21.86 -25.82 53.63
C VAL A 6 -21.80 -26.56 52.28
N SER A 7 -22.42 -26.00 51.22
CA SER A 7 -22.46 -26.59 49.91
C SER A 7 -21.11 -26.41 49.19
N ASN A 8 -20.65 -27.49 48.56
CA ASN A 8 -19.39 -27.68 47.83
C ASN A 8 -19.38 -27.01 46.41
N ASN A 9 -19.90 -25.79 46.28
CA ASN A 9 -19.99 -25.17 44.95
C ASN A 9 -18.80 -24.26 44.57
N SER A 10 -17.87 -24.04 45.51
CA SER A 10 -16.71 -23.11 45.22
C SER A 10 -15.54 -23.75 44.47
N LEU A 11 -15.42 -25.08 44.49
CA LEU A 11 -14.30 -25.79 43.82
C LEU A 11 -14.51 -25.99 42.30
N ILE A 12 -15.76 -26.02 41.85
CA ILE A 12 -16.09 -26.25 40.41
C ILE A 12 -15.86 -24.98 39.61
N VAL A 13 -16.05 -23.79 40.20
CA VAL A 13 -15.86 -22.49 39.49
C VAL A 13 -14.35 -22.20 39.25
N ILE A 14 -13.46 -22.59 40.19
CA ILE A 14 -12.02 -22.39 40.04
C ILE A 14 -11.42 -23.31 38.96
N ALA A 15 -11.92 -24.56 38.87
CA ALA A 15 -11.45 -25.49 37.83
C ALA A 15 -11.88 -25.04 36.41
N ALA A 16 -13.09 -24.48 36.26
CA ALA A 16 -13.58 -23.97 34.99
C ALA A 16 -12.78 -22.73 34.50
N PHE A 17 -12.37 -21.84 35.43
CA PHE A 17 -11.60 -20.65 35.08
C PHE A 17 -10.15 -21.00 34.67
N VAL A 18 -9.53 -21.96 35.32
CA VAL A 18 -8.17 -22.43 34.93
C VAL A 18 -8.21 -23.15 33.60
N PHE A 19 -9.27 -23.91 33.30
CA PHE A 19 -9.41 -24.59 31.99
C PHE A 19 -9.67 -23.62 30.84
N CYS A 20 -10.45 -22.54 31.06
CA CYS A 20 -10.66 -21.50 30.05
C CYS A 20 -9.40 -20.69 29.73
N LEU A 21 -8.58 -20.38 30.75
CA LEU A 21 -7.30 -19.68 30.55
C LEU A 21 -6.28 -20.56 29.82
N ALA A 22 -6.23 -21.85 30.13
CA ALA A 22 -5.35 -22.79 29.45
C ALA A 22 -5.78 -23.03 27.99
N ALA A 23 -7.09 -23.13 27.72
CA ALA A 23 -7.64 -23.27 26.37
C ALA A 23 -7.38 -22.02 25.52
N ALA A 24 -7.57 -20.82 26.08
CA ALA A 24 -7.29 -19.55 25.39
C ALA A 24 -5.78 -19.37 25.10
N SER A 25 -4.90 -19.79 26.01
CA SER A 25 -3.46 -19.76 25.80
C SER A 25 -3.00 -20.77 24.74
N ILE A 26 -3.58 -21.98 24.73
CA ILE A 26 -3.28 -23.03 23.74
C ILE A 26 -3.78 -22.62 22.36
N THR A 27 -4.97 -22.01 22.27
CA THR A 27 -5.53 -21.52 21.01
C THR A 27 -4.68 -20.39 20.43
N ARG A 28 -4.19 -19.46 21.28
CA ARG A 28 -3.32 -18.37 20.86
C ARG A 28 -1.95 -18.87 20.40
N MET A 29 -1.34 -19.82 21.12
CA MET A 29 -0.08 -20.45 20.70
C MET A 29 -0.23 -21.27 19.41
N HIS A 30 -1.39 -21.89 19.15
CA HIS A 30 -1.64 -22.61 17.90
C HIS A 30 -1.91 -21.68 16.73
N SER A 31 -2.53 -20.50 16.96
CA SER A 31 -2.68 -19.46 15.93
C SER A 31 -1.33 -18.89 15.54
N ASP A 32 -0.52 -18.47 16.50
CA ASP A 32 0.82 -17.92 16.23
C ASP A 32 1.76 -18.95 15.55
N LYS A 33 1.63 -20.25 15.90
CA LYS A 33 2.39 -21.31 15.22
C LYS A 33 1.89 -21.62 13.80
N ARG A 34 0.58 -21.51 13.55
CA ARG A 34 0.03 -21.68 12.17
C ARG A 34 0.43 -20.53 11.27
N ASP A 35 0.39 -19.30 11.78
CA ASP A 35 0.81 -18.12 11.03
C ASP A 35 2.32 -18.15 10.75
N ALA A 36 3.13 -18.61 11.69
CA ALA A 36 4.57 -18.84 11.48
C ALA A 36 4.85 -20.00 10.51
N ALA A 37 4.10 -21.11 10.61
CA ALA A 37 4.29 -22.27 9.73
C ALA A 37 3.81 -22.01 8.28
N GLN A 38 2.80 -21.14 8.07
CA GLN A 38 2.38 -20.71 6.74
C GLN A 38 3.38 -19.77 6.07
N SER A 39 4.27 -19.09 6.82
CA SER A 39 5.27 -18.18 6.28
C SER A 39 6.49 -18.90 5.68
N GLU A 40 6.77 -20.13 6.09
CA GLU A 40 7.95 -20.89 5.60
C GLU A 40 7.73 -21.58 4.23
N GLY A 41 6.48 -21.67 3.74
CA GLY A 41 6.14 -22.36 2.50
C GLY A 41 5.85 -21.49 1.27
N ASP A 42 5.70 -20.17 1.43
CA ASP A 42 5.11 -19.32 0.38
C ASP A 42 5.94 -18.09 -0.02
N GLY A 43 7.26 -18.14 0.13
CA GLY A 43 8.20 -17.13 -0.39
C GLY A 43 8.31 -15.82 0.39
N TYR A 44 7.38 -15.48 1.30
CA TYR A 44 7.45 -14.29 2.16
C TYR A 44 8.32 -14.55 3.38
N SER A 45 9.64 -14.51 3.19
CA SER A 45 10.61 -14.95 4.21
C SER A 45 11.50 -13.84 4.78
N ILE A 46 11.47 -12.64 4.18
CA ILE A 46 12.35 -11.55 4.57
C ILE A 46 11.57 -10.59 5.48
N SER A 47 12.02 -10.46 6.73
CA SER A 47 11.43 -9.51 7.68
C SER A 47 11.79 -8.07 7.30
N ARG A 48 10.79 -7.17 7.35
CA ARG A 48 10.96 -5.75 7.11
C ARG A 48 10.17 -4.96 8.14
N GLN A 49 10.82 -4.03 8.80
CA GLN A 49 10.17 -3.09 9.70
C GLN A 49 10.34 -1.67 9.17
N ILE A 50 9.24 -0.97 8.98
CA ILE A 50 9.24 0.44 8.54
C ILE A 50 8.55 1.33 9.57
N GLN A 51 9.00 2.56 9.62
CA GLN A 51 8.41 3.61 10.44
C GLN A 51 8.27 4.89 9.61
N TYR A 52 7.17 5.60 9.80
CA TYR A 52 6.96 6.91 9.21
C TYR A 52 6.10 7.77 10.15
N SER A 53 6.16 9.08 9.98
CA SER A 53 5.49 9.97 10.91
C SER A 53 4.96 11.24 10.24
N PHE A 54 3.97 11.85 10.90
CA PHE A 54 3.34 13.08 10.49
C PHE A 54 3.34 14.06 11.65
N THR A 55 3.67 15.32 11.37
CA THR A 55 3.50 16.41 12.31
C THR A 55 2.21 17.16 11.97
N LEU A 56 1.27 17.16 12.91
CA LEU A 56 0.05 17.98 12.86
C LEU A 56 0.31 19.24 13.69
N GLN A 57 0.15 20.41 13.10
CA GLN A 57 0.35 21.69 13.74
C GLN A 57 -0.86 22.59 13.59
N ASN A 58 -1.41 23.07 14.73
CA ASN A 58 -2.37 24.15 14.74
C ASN A 58 -1.62 25.46 14.49
N ARG A 59 -1.86 26.12 13.36
CA ARG A 59 -1.23 27.42 13.02
C ARG A 59 -2.09 28.62 13.38
N SER A 60 -3.23 28.38 14.02
CA SER A 60 -4.15 29.43 14.42
C SER A 60 -3.99 29.85 15.89
N ARG A 61 -4.59 30.98 16.24
CA ARG A 61 -4.69 31.48 17.61
C ARG A 61 -5.84 30.84 18.40
N GLN A 62 -6.60 29.95 17.76
CA GLN A 62 -7.77 29.31 18.37
C GLN A 62 -7.52 27.82 18.56
N VAL A 63 -8.25 27.24 19.51
CA VAL A 63 -8.27 25.78 19.68
C VAL A 63 -8.95 25.14 18.47
N ILE A 64 -8.32 24.16 17.85
CA ILE A 64 -8.98 23.30 16.88
C ILE A 64 -9.74 22.24 17.67
N GLN A 65 -11.07 22.34 17.68
CA GLN A 65 -11.93 21.42 18.45
C GLN A 65 -11.83 20.00 17.95
N GLN A 66 -11.72 19.81 16.62
CA GLN A 66 -11.59 18.51 15.97
C GLN A 66 -10.63 18.60 14.79
N ALA A 67 -9.62 17.75 14.79
CA ALA A 67 -8.69 17.56 13.70
C ALA A 67 -8.66 16.09 13.29
N GLU A 68 -8.50 15.84 12.00
CA GLU A 68 -8.49 14.49 11.43
C GLU A 68 -7.29 14.31 10.49
N LEU A 69 -6.72 13.11 10.50
CA LEU A 69 -5.67 12.68 9.59
C LEU A 69 -6.02 11.31 9.02
N TRP A 70 -5.96 11.19 7.70
CA TRP A 70 -6.01 9.91 6.98
C TRP A 70 -4.68 9.69 6.28
N THR A 71 -4.14 8.49 6.39
CA THR A 71 -2.93 8.09 5.68
C THR A 71 -2.98 6.60 5.32
N PHE A 72 -2.25 6.21 4.29
CA PHE A 72 -2.09 4.79 3.97
C PHE A 72 -1.15 4.10 4.95
N ALA A 73 -1.45 2.84 5.22
CA ALA A 73 -0.52 1.84 5.73
C ALA A 73 -0.07 0.94 4.57
N PRO A 74 0.96 0.10 4.73
CA PRO A 74 1.32 -0.87 3.71
C PRO A 74 0.12 -1.71 3.28
N VAL A 75 -0.02 -1.97 1.98
CA VAL A 75 -1.05 -2.86 1.45
C VAL A 75 -0.99 -4.19 2.19
N LYS A 76 -2.14 -4.71 2.61
CA LYS A 76 -2.22 -5.89 3.48
C LYS A 76 -1.50 -7.09 2.89
N GLN A 77 -1.70 -7.34 1.60
CA GLN A 77 -1.00 -8.40 0.86
C GLN A 77 -0.85 -8.02 -0.61
N THR A 78 0.36 -8.20 -1.14
CA THR A 78 0.67 -8.18 -2.56
C THR A 78 1.44 -9.46 -2.93
N ALA A 79 1.80 -9.61 -4.21
CA ALA A 79 2.65 -10.72 -4.63
C ALA A 79 4.03 -10.76 -3.93
N SER A 80 4.48 -9.65 -3.37
CA SER A 80 5.81 -9.54 -2.74
C SER A 80 5.82 -9.06 -1.29
N GLN A 81 4.66 -8.77 -0.68
CA GLN A 81 4.60 -8.33 0.72
C GLN A 81 3.36 -8.85 1.46
N ARG A 82 3.51 -9.01 2.77
CA ARG A 82 2.44 -9.15 3.75
C ARG A 82 2.66 -8.17 4.91
N CYS A 83 1.66 -7.38 5.22
CA CYS A 83 1.65 -6.52 6.40
C CYS A 83 1.11 -7.33 7.58
N LEU A 84 1.97 -7.65 8.53
CA LEU A 84 1.64 -8.49 9.68
C LEU A 84 1.08 -7.70 10.85
N LYS A 85 1.64 -6.51 11.10
CA LYS A 85 1.30 -5.71 12.28
C LYS A 85 1.44 -4.23 11.99
N LEU A 86 0.45 -3.48 12.47
CA LEU A 86 0.45 -2.02 12.47
C LEU A 86 0.40 -1.52 13.92
N GLN A 87 1.19 -0.51 14.23
CA GLN A 87 1.23 0.15 15.54
C GLN A 87 1.34 1.67 15.35
N SER A 88 0.73 2.42 16.26
CA SER A 88 0.89 3.87 16.34
C SER A 88 0.90 4.32 17.79
N ASN A 89 1.51 5.48 18.03
CA ASN A 89 1.49 6.15 19.34
C ASN A 89 0.14 6.84 19.64
N PHE A 90 -0.77 6.91 18.65
CA PHE A 90 -2.15 7.38 18.84
C PHE A 90 -3.14 6.31 18.39
N PRO A 91 -4.34 6.27 18.98
CA PRO A 91 -5.43 5.42 18.53
C PRO A 91 -5.82 5.75 17.08
N TYR A 92 -6.19 4.74 16.30
CA TYR A 92 -6.65 4.89 14.94
C TYR A 92 -7.77 3.91 14.61
N THR A 93 -8.56 4.25 13.61
CA THR A 93 -9.47 3.31 12.93
C THR A 93 -8.79 2.81 11.67
N LEU A 94 -8.76 1.49 11.47
CA LEU A 94 -8.25 0.86 10.26
C LEU A 94 -9.40 0.65 9.27
N LEU A 95 -9.26 1.22 8.08
CA LEU A 95 -10.16 1.03 6.95
C LEU A 95 -9.43 0.23 5.87
N THR A 96 -10.14 -0.71 5.23
CA THR A 96 -9.61 -1.51 4.13
C THR A 96 -10.55 -1.45 2.94
N ASP A 97 -10.02 -1.49 1.73
CA ASP A 97 -10.79 -1.60 0.50
C ASP A 97 -10.66 -2.99 -0.14
N GLY A 98 -11.36 -3.18 -1.26
CA GLY A 98 -11.36 -4.45 -2.01
C GLY A 98 -10.02 -4.80 -2.67
N ASN A 99 -9.05 -3.89 -2.72
CA ASN A 99 -7.71 -4.12 -3.27
C ASN A 99 -6.70 -4.52 -2.19
N GLY A 100 -7.11 -4.52 -0.93
CA GLY A 100 -6.22 -4.71 0.21
C GLY A 100 -5.46 -3.43 0.60
N ASN A 101 -5.82 -2.26 0.07
CA ASN A 101 -5.34 -0.99 0.60
C ASN A 101 -5.80 -0.81 2.03
N GLN A 102 -4.91 -0.36 2.89
CA GLN A 102 -5.16 -0.10 4.29
C GLN A 102 -5.00 1.39 4.56
N MET A 103 -6.01 2.02 5.17
CA MET A 103 -6.00 3.43 5.57
C MET A 103 -6.13 3.54 7.07
N LEU A 104 -5.32 4.38 7.68
CA LEU A 104 -5.38 4.73 9.09
C LEU A 104 -6.07 6.08 9.22
N HIS A 105 -7.13 6.14 10.03
CA HIS A 105 -7.84 7.36 10.37
C HIS A 105 -7.60 7.71 11.83
N PHE A 106 -7.05 8.89 12.07
CA PHE A 106 -6.77 9.47 13.37
C PHE A 106 -7.70 10.65 13.62
N THR A 107 -8.19 10.78 14.84
CA THR A 107 -8.97 11.93 15.30
C THR A 107 -8.31 12.55 16.53
N PHE A 108 -8.28 13.88 16.58
CA PHE A 108 -7.71 14.64 17.68
C PHE A 108 -8.71 15.69 18.12
N GLU A 109 -8.87 15.83 19.43
CA GLU A 109 -9.73 16.84 20.04
C GLU A 109 -8.90 17.92 20.73
N ASN A 110 -9.42 19.12 20.75
CA ASN A 110 -8.89 20.25 21.52
C ASN A 110 -7.39 20.50 21.29
N LEU A 111 -6.96 20.55 20.01
CA LEU A 111 -5.59 20.91 19.68
C LEU A 111 -5.35 22.40 20.00
N ALA A 112 -4.53 22.65 21.01
CA ALA A 112 -4.26 24.01 21.52
C ALA A 112 -3.72 24.95 20.42
N PRO A 113 -3.92 26.28 20.57
CA PRO A 113 -3.31 27.27 19.68
C PRO A 113 -1.80 27.03 19.58
N TYR A 114 -1.29 27.00 18.33
CA TYR A 114 0.12 26.72 18.02
C TYR A 114 0.66 25.37 18.52
N GLY A 115 -0.22 24.53 19.09
CA GLY A 115 0.13 23.19 19.55
C GLY A 115 0.38 22.23 18.39
N SER A 116 1.13 21.17 18.66
CA SER A 116 1.42 20.13 17.68
C SER A 116 1.27 18.72 18.24
N ARG A 117 1.08 17.76 17.36
CA ARG A 117 1.12 16.31 17.64
C ARG A 117 1.97 15.64 16.57
N VAL A 118 2.77 14.66 16.99
CA VAL A 118 3.53 13.81 16.06
C VAL A 118 2.94 12.41 16.09
N VAL A 119 2.33 12.02 14.99
CA VAL A 119 1.82 10.67 14.77
C VAL A 119 2.92 9.82 14.19
N THR A 120 3.31 8.76 14.87
CA THR A 120 4.31 7.80 14.43
C THR A 120 3.62 6.46 14.16
N ILE A 121 3.87 5.90 12.98
CA ILE A 121 3.31 4.62 12.53
C ILE A 121 4.47 3.66 12.30
N LYS A 122 4.33 2.44 12.80
CA LYS A 122 5.26 1.33 12.58
C LYS A 122 4.52 0.18 11.93
N ALA A 123 5.13 -0.43 10.93
CA ALA A 123 4.60 -1.62 10.29
C ALA A 123 5.66 -2.72 10.24
N ASN A 124 5.25 -3.94 10.60
CA ASN A 124 6.04 -5.14 10.43
C ASN A 124 5.52 -5.91 9.21
N LEU A 125 6.42 -6.20 8.28
CA LEU A 125 6.11 -6.90 7.05
C LEU A 125 6.98 -8.15 6.90
N LEU A 126 6.46 -9.10 6.15
CA LEU A 126 7.26 -10.10 5.45
C LEU A 126 7.25 -9.75 3.97
N VAL A 127 8.42 -9.72 3.36
CA VAL A 127 8.59 -9.46 1.93
C VAL A 127 9.26 -10.65 1.25
N SER A 128 9.08 -10.72 -0.07
CA SER A 128 9.56 -11.82 -0.89
C SER A 128 10.47 -11.30 -2.00
N ALA A 129 11.57 -12.00 -2.24
CA ALA A 129 12.48 -11.71 -3.34
C ALA A 129 11.89 -12.04 -4.72
N THR A 130 10.82 -12.85 -4.76
CA THR A 130 10.10 -13.26 -5.97
C THR A 130 8.61 -13.02 -5.81
N ALA A 131 7.91 -12.81 -6.93
CA ALA A 131 6.46 -12.65 -6.92
C ALA A 131 5.76 -13.99 -6.62
N ASN A 132 4.80 -13.96 -5.70
CA ASN A 132 3.98 -15.12 -5.33
C ASN A 132 2.59 -14.99 -5.95
N PRO A 133 1.96 -16.11 -6.35
CA PRO A 133 0.54 -16.12 -6.67
C PRO A 133 -0.27 -15.68 -5.45
N ILE A 134 -1.24 -14.78 -5.67
CA ILE A 134 -2.20 -14.36 -4.65
C ILE A 134 -3.61 -14.55 -5.22
N PRO A 135 -4.63 -14.81 -4.38
CA PRO A 135 -6.01 -14.94 -4.81
C PRO A 135 -6.61 -13.55 -5.16
N SER A 136 -5.98 -12.86 -6.09
CA SER A 136 -6.37 -11.51 -6.53
C SER A 136 -6.22 -11.46 -8.04
N GLU A 137 -7.29 -11.83 -8.72
CA GLU A 137 -7.34 -11.73 -10.17
C GLU A 137 -7.52 -10.27 -10.62
N PRO A 138 -7.10 -9.94 -11.85
CA PRO A 138 -7.32 -8.61 -12.40
C PRO A 138 -8.81 -8.28 -12.46
N TRP A 139 -9.14 -7.04 -12.14
CA TRP A 139 -10.46 -6.50 -12.33
C TRP A 139 -10.59 -5.90 -13.73
N PRO A 140 -11.80 -5.73 -14.29
CA PRO A 140 -11.97 -5.05 -15.59
C PRO A 140 -11.31 -3.67 -15.63
N ARG A 141 -11.28 -2.95 -14.51
CA ARG A 141 -10.61 -1.64 -14.40
C ARG A 141 -9.10 -1.69 -14.60
N ASP A 142 -8.45 -2.85 -14.40
CA ASP A 142 -7.02 -3.02 -14.65
C ASP A 142 -6.69 -3.14 -16.15
N LEU A 143 -7.73 -3.24 -17.00
CA LEU A 143 -7.66 -3.26 -18.47
C LEU A 143 -8.21 -1.99 -19.12
N ASN A 144 -9.03 -1.23 -18.39
CA ASN A 144 -9.74 -0.09 -18.93
C ASN A 144 -8.91 1.21 -18.81
N PRO A 145 -9.16 2.19 -19.71
CA PRO A 145 -8.62 3.53 -19.54
C PRO A 145 -9.15 4.18 -18.27
N GLN A 146 -8.35 5.07 -17.70
CA GLN A 146 -8.75 5.91 -16.57
C GLN A 146 -8.02 7.24 -16.66
N LYS A 147 -8.40 8.20 -15.81
CA LYS A 147 -7.70 9.48 -15.69
C LYS A 147 -6.20 9.24 -15.48
N TYR A 148 -5.35 9.91 -16.26
CA TYR A 148 -3.89 9.78 -16.30
C TYR A 148 -3.34 8.45 -16.87
N ILE A 149 -4.21 7.52 -17.26
CA ILE A 149 -3.84 6.28 -17.95
C ILE A 149 -4.74 6.17 -19.19
N GLU A 150 -4.43 6.97 -20.19
CA GLU A 150 -5.24 7.17 -21.39
C GLU A 150 -4.99 6.07 -22.43
N SER A 151 -5.21 4.80 -22.00
CA SER A 151 -4.91 3.61 -22.81
C SER A 151 -5.75 3.48 -24.08
N ASP A 152 -6.87 4.21 -24.19
CA ASP A 152 -7.73 4.31 -25.37
C ASP A 152 -7.34 5.45 -26.33
N HIS A 153 -6.39 6.32 -25.94
CA HIS A 153 -5.97 7.41 -26.80
C HIS A 153 -5.25 6.91 -28.07
N PRO A 154 -5.55 7.45 -29.26
CA PRO A 154 -4.97 6.97 -30.51
C PRO A 154 -3.44 6.95 -30.56
N ALA A 155 -2.76 7.91 -29.94
CA ALA A 155 -1.30 7.95 -29.87
C ALA A 155 -0.72 6.80 -29.02
N ILE A 156 -1.37 6.50 -27.88
CA ILE A 156 -0.99 5.36 -27.01
C ILE A 156 -1.22 4.04 -27.77
N ASN A 157 -2.37 3.88 -28.44
CA ASN A 157 -2.68 2.68 -29.22
C ASN A 157 -1.70 2.45 -30.37
N ARG A 158 -1.31 3.50 -31.09
CA ARG A 158 -0.31 3.37 -32.17
C ARG A 158 1.03 2.85 -31.66
N LEU A 159 1.51 3.39 -30.55
CA LEU A 159 2.76 2.91 -29.94
C LEU A 159 2.59 1.49 -29.41
N ALA A 160 1.48 1.20 -28.73
CA ALA A 160 1.20 -0.15 -28.22
C ALA A 160 1.22 -1.20 -29.34
N GLN A 161 0.64 -0.91 -30.50
CA GLN A 161 0.69 -1.79 -31.67
C GLN A 161 2.11 -2.00 -32.20
N GLN A 162 2.96 -0.97 -32.21
CA GLN A 162 4.36 -1.08 -32.61
C GLN A 162 5.18 -1.96 -31.66
N LEU A 163 4.81 -1.95 -30.38
CA LEU A 163 5.47 -2.72 -29.33
C LEU A 163 4.88 -4.13 -29.16
N HIS A 164 3.75 -4.41 -29.79
CA HIS A 164 3.08 -5.70 -29.72
C HIS A 164 3.98 -6.84 -30.18
N ALA A 165 3.91 -7.97 -29.51
CA ALA A 165 4.50 -9.24 -29.91
C ALA A 165 3.49 -10.38 -29.67
N PRO A 166 3.61 -11.53 -30.37
CA PRO A 166 2.71 -12.67 -30.15
C PRO A 166 2.74 -13.21 -28.71
N ASP A 167 3.85 -13.02 -28.01
CA ASP A 167 4.05 -13.41 -26.63
C ASP A 167 3.89 -12.18 -25.72
N ALA A 168 3.01 -12.29 -24.71
CA ALA A 168 2.76 -11.23 -23.75
C ALA A 168 4.02 -10.80 -23.00
N SER A 169 4.86 -11.75 -22.59
CA SER A 169 6.14 -11.45 -21.91
C SER A 169 7.04 -10.58 -22.78
N LYS A 170 7.13 -10.86 -24.08
CA LYS A 170 7.92 -10.05 -25.02
C LYS A 170 7.30 -8.68 -25.26
N THR A 171 5.97 -8.58 -25.28
CA THR A 171 5.29 -7.28 -25.33
C THR A 171 5.64 -6.43 -24.11
N ILE A 172 5.56 -7.00 -22.92
CA ILE A 172 5.90 -6.33 -21.65
C ILE A 172 7.35 -5.84 -21.66
N GLU A 173 8.31 -6.69 -22.08
CA GLU A 173 9.71 -6.30 -22.17
C GLU A 173 9.92 -5.12 -23.14
N LYS A 174 9.26 -5.12 -24.31
CA LYS A 174 9.34 -4.04 -25.28
C LYS A 174 8.75 -2.74 -24.73
N VAL A 175 7.58 -2.82 -24.09
CA VAL A 175 6.93 -1.68 -23.44
C VAL A 175 7.85 -1.10 -22.37
N PHE A 176 8.36 -1.94 -21.47
CA PHE A 176 9.28 -1.55 -20.42
C PHE A 176 10.53 -0.85 -20.96
N ARG A 177 11.21 -1.47 -21.92
CA ARG A 177 12.43 -0.91 -22.52
C ARG A 177 12.15 0.41 -23.25
N TRP A 178 11.01 0.50 -23.92
CA TRP A 178 10.64 1.73 -24.59
C TRP A 178 10.43 2.88 -23.60
N VAL A 179 9.65 2.66 -22.54
CA VAL A 179 9.41 3.68 -21.51
C VAL A 179 10.72 4.08 -20.83
N ALA A 180 11.50 3.11 -20.36
CA ALA A 180 12.78 3.35 -19.70
C ALA A 180 13.80 4.11 -20.59
N GLY A 181 13.80 3.86 -21.89
CA GLY A 181 14.75 4.46 -22.83
C GLY A 181 14.29 5.78 -23.47
N ASN A 182 13.00 6.08 -23.47
CA ASN A 182 12.47 7.26 -24.17
C ASN A 182 11.90 8.35 -23.27
N VAL A 183 11.57 8.04 -22.01
CA VAL A 183 11.12 9.05 -21.05
C VAL A 183 12.30 9.52 -20.23
N ARG A 184 12.45 10.84 -20.09
CA ARG A 184 13.49 11.48 -19.28
C ARG A 184 12.89 11.94 -17.96
N TYR A 185 13.59 11.70 -16.86
CA TYR A 185 13.18 12.24 -15.56
C TYR A 185 13.36 13.77 -15.54
N SER A 186 12.28 14.49 -15.30
CA SER A 186 12.24 15.97 -15.33
C SER A 186 12.08 16.60 -13.94
N GLY A 187 12.24 15.82 -12.87
CA GLY A 187 12.01 16.26 -11.50
C GLY A 187 10.54 16.14 -11.08
N TYR A 188 10.29 16.25 -9.79
CA TYR A 188 8.96 16.19 -9.21
C TYR A 188 8.08 17.38 -9.65
N ALA A 189 6.92 17.09 -10.23
CA ALA A 189 6.06 18.11 -10.83
C ALA A 189 4.97 18.65 -9.88
N GLY A 190 4.72 18.02 -8.76
CA GLY A 190 3.69 18.42 -7.80
C GLY A 190 2.23 18.19 -8.25
N LYS A 191 2.02 17.74 -9.49
CA LYS A 191 0.71 17.35 -10.05
C LYS A 191 0.88 16.26 -11.10
N ASP A 192 -0.09 15.38 -11.19
CA ASP A 192 -0.12 14.32 -12.19
C ASP A 192 -0.43 14.89 -13.58
N ARG A 193 0.29 14.43 -14.61
CA ARG A 193 0.16 14.87 -15.99
C ARG A 193 -0.33 13.75 -16.93
N GLY A 194 -0.11 12.49 -16.55
CA GLY A 194 -0.64 11.32 -17.23
C GLY A 194 0.28 10.66 -18.27
N ALA A 195 -0.20 9.53 -18.78
CA ALA A 195 0.52 8.70 -19.74
C ALA A 195 0.69 9.41 -21.10
N LEU A 196 -0.35 10.11 -21.56
CA LEU A 196 -0.29 10.85 -22.82
C LEU A 196 0.76 11.97 -22.77
N TYR A 197 0.86 12.69 -21.67
CA TYR A 197 1.90 13.69 -21.47
C TYR A 197 3.30 13.08 -21.59
N ALA A 198 3.54 11.97 -20.88
CA ALA A 198 4.84 11.28 -20.94
C ALA A 198 5.19 10.79 -22.35
N LEU A 199 4.19 10.34 -23.11
CA LEU A 199 4.37 9.94 -24.49
C LEU A 199 4.73 11.11 -25.40
N GLU A 200 4.02 12.25 -25.28
CA GLU A 200 4.17 13.40 -26.16
C GLU A 200 5.47 14.17 -25.88
N TYR A 201 5.74 14.44 -24.61
CA TYR A 201 6.87 15.26 -24.19
C TYR A 201 8.14 14.48 -23.87
N LYS A 202 8.07 13.13 -23.81
CA LYS A 202 9.21 12.27 -23.48
C LYS A 202 9.87 12.63 -22.14
N GLU A 203 9.06 13.10 -21.19
CA GLU A 203 9.54 13.46 -19.85
C GLU A 203 8.43 13.26 -18.80
N GLY A 204 8.85 13.16 -17.54
CA GLY A 204 7.96 13.04 -16.41
C GLY A 204 8.70 12.75 -15.10
N ASP A 205 7.94 12.63 -14.02
CA ASP A 205 8.42 12.03 -12.78
C ASP A 205 8.00 10.55 -12.68
N CYS A 206 8.16 9.93 -11.51
CA CYS A 206 7.84 8.52 -11.33
C CYS A 206 6.39 8.18 -11.70
N THR A 207 5.46 9.11 -11.52
CA THR A 207 4.05 8.92 -11.84
C THR A 207 3.83 8.75 -13.35
N GLU A 208 4.45 9.60 -14.17
CA GLU A 208 4.34 9.53 -15.62
C GLU A 208 5.00 8.27 -16.20
N TYR A 209 6.15 7.86 -15.66
CA TYR A 209 6.78 6.59 -16.04
C TYR A 209 5.85 5.40 -15.77
N ALA A 210 5.28 5.33 -14.57
CA ALA A 210 4.37 4.26 -14.18
C ALA A 210 3.09 4.27 -15.02
N ASN A 211 2.46 5.44 -15.19
CA ASN A 211 1.22 5.58 -15.92
C ASN A 211 1.38 5.25 -17.42
N LEU A 212 2.48 5.65 -18.06
CA LEU A 212 2.74 5.31 -19.45
C LEU A 212 2.97 3.81 -19.63
N PHE A 213 3.74 3.18 -18.75
CA PHE A 213 3.92 1.72 -18.76
C PHE A 213 2.57 1.00 -18.64
N VAL A 214 1.75 1.39 -17.66
CA VAL A 214 0.42 0.80 -17.44
C VAL A 214 -0.50 1.02 -18.65
N ALA A 215 -0.53 2.23 -19.21
CA ALA A 215 -1.37 2.55 -20.37
C ALA A 215 -1.00 1.69 -21.60
N LEU A 216 0.28 1.52 -21.87
CA LEU A 216 0.76 0.70 -22.99
C LEU A 216 0.49 -0.80 -22.79
N CYS A 217 0.58 -1.30 -21.54
CA CYS A 217 0.16 -2.65 -21.19
C CYS A 217 -1.35 -2.84 -21.44
N ARG A 218 -2.19 -1.95 -20.89
CA ARG A 218 -3.64 -2.03 -21.07
C ARG A 218 -4.06 -1.94 -22.53
N ALA A 219 -3.43 -1.07 -23.31
CA ALA A 219 -3.67 -0.96 -24.76
C ALA A 219 -3.29 -2.24 -25.53
N ASN A 220 -2.43 -3.08 -24.98
CA ASN A 220 -2.09 -4.42 -25.49
C ASN A 220 -2.95 -5.55 -24.88
N GLY A 221 -3.99 -5.23 -24.11
CA GLY A 221 -4.84 -6.22 -23.44
C GLY A 221 -4.19 -6.89 -22.23
N ILE A 222 -3.12 -6.33 -21.69
CA ILE A 222 -2.41 -6.83 -20.51
C ILE A 222 -2.88 -6.02 -19.31
N ALA A 223 -3.46 -6.71 -18.32
CA ALA A 223 -3.89 -6.07 -17.08
C ALA A 223 -2.68 -5.47 -16.35
N ALA A 224 -2.79 -4.22 -15.97
CA ALA A 224 -1.74 -3.48 -15.29
C ALA A 224 -2.32 -2.38 -14.39
N ARG A 225 -1.57 -2.01 -13.35
CA ARG A 225 -2.00 -1.02 -12.36
C ARG A 225 -0.84 -0.20 -11.82
N PRO A 226 -1.02 1.08 -11.52
CA PRO A 226 0.00 1.88 -10.84
C PRO A 226 -0.03 1.61 -9.34
N ILE A 227 1.16 1.61 -8.75
CA ILE A 227 1.38 1.43 -7.31
C ILE A 227 2.12 2.66 -6.77
N GLY A 228 1.71 3.11 -5.61
CA GLY A 228 2.42 4.12 -4.82
C GLY A 228 3.02 3.50 -3.56
N GLY A 229 4.24 3.90 -3.23
CA GLY A 229 4.90 3.38 -2.03
C GLY A 229 6.35 3.85 -1.89
N TYR A 230 7.20 2.96 -1.44
CA TYR A 230 8.60 3.29 -1.12
C TYR A 230 9.54 2.19 -1.61
N VAL A 231 10.71 2.60 -2.11
CA VAL A 231 11.82 1.69 -2.37
C VAL A 231 12.68 1.65 -1.11
N CYS A 232 12.74 0.49 -0.45
CA CYS A 232 13.30 0.33 0.89
C CYS A 232 13.97 -1.03 1.03
N ALA A 233 15.27 -1.12 0.69
CA ALA A 233 16.04 -2.36 0.75
C ALA A 233 16.28 -2.89 2.17
N GLN A 234 16.10 -2.05 3.19
CA GLN A 234 16.33 -2.38 4.59
C GLN A 234 15.21 -1.85 5.48
N SER A 235 15.09 -2.39 6.70
CA SER A 235 14.25 -1.78 7.72
C SER A 235 14.72 -0.38 8.05
N GLY A 236 13.78 0.56 8.23
CA GLY A 236 14.15 1.95 8.50
C GLY A 236 12.98 2.92 8.55
N VAL A 237 13.33 4.21 8.56
CA VAL A 237 12.38 5.32 8.57
C VAL A 237 12.16 5.82 7.16
N LEU A 238 10.89 5.81 6.74
CA LEU A 238 10.47 6.35 5.45
C LEU A 238 10.24 7.87 5.57
N LYS A 239 10.67 8.60 4.56
CA LYS A 239 10.52 10.06 4.47
C LYS A 239 9.67 10.43 3.26
N ALA A 240 8.98 11.57 3.34
CA ALA A 240 8.12 12.06 2.27
C ALA A 240 8.81 12.10 0.90
N ARG A 241 10.10 12.46 0.85
CA ARG A 241 10.88 12.55 -0.39
C ARG A 241 11.20 11.19 -1.03
N ASP A 242 11.10 10.10 -0.28
CA ASP A 242 11.44 8.75 -0.74
C ASP A 242 10.24 8.04 -1.37
N TYR A 243 9.08 8.72 -1.42
CA TYR A 243 7.88 8.19 -2.07
C TYR A 243 8.12 8.01 -3.56
N HIS A 244 7.67 6.86 -4.07
CA HIS A 244 7.87 6.44 -5.45
C HIS A 244 6.62 5.79 -6.04
N ASN A 245 6.47 5.90 -7.36
CA ASN A 245 5.44 5.20 -8.11
C ASN A 245 6.09 4.23 -9.11
N TRP A 246 5.47 3.07 -9.26
CA TRP A 246 5.84 2.05 -10.24
C TRP A 246 4.61 1.37 -10.80
N GLY A 247 4.79 0.45 -11.74
CA GLY A 247 3.73 -0.37 -12.30
C GLY A 247 3.76 -1.80 -11.78
N GLU A 248 2.60 -2.42 -11.80
CA GLU A 248 2.45 -3.87 -11.77
C GLU A 248 1.67 -4.33 -12.99
N PHE A 249 2.01 -5.48 -13.53
CA PHE A 249 1.30 -6.16 -14.60
C PHE A 249 0.98 -7.60 -14.21
N TYR A 250 -0.12 -8.13 -14.77
CA TYR A 250 -0.57 -9.50 -14.47
C TYR A 250 -0.16 -10.45 -15.57
N GLU A 251 0.61 -11.46 -15.18
CA GLU A 251 1.10 -12.47 -16.09
C GLU A 251 1.15 -13.84 -15.39
N ASN A 252 0.63 -14.88 -16.07
CA ASN A 252 0.69 -16.26 -15.57
C ASN A 252 0.17 -16.43 -14.13
N GLY A 253 -0.97 -15.79 -13.83
CA GLY A 253 -1.60 -15.90 -12.51
C GLY A 253 -0.96 -15.06 -11.41
N THR A 254 -0.06 -14.14 -11.74
CA THR A 254 0.73 -13.39 -10.75
C THR A 254 0.91 -11.93 -11.15
N TRP A 255 0.74 -11.03 -10.18
CA TRP A 255 1.12 -9.63 -10.32
C TRP A 255 2.64 -9.48 -10.23
N ARG A 256 3.26 -8.76 -11.16
CA ARG A 256 4.70 -8.60 -11.29
C ARG A 256 5.10 -7.14 -11.36
N LEU A 257 6.26 -6.83 -10.78
CA LEU A 257 6.83 -5.49 -10.69
C LEU A 257 7.40 -5.00 -12.02
N ALA A 258 7.12 -3.75 -12.36
CA ALA A 258 7.79 -3.00 -13.42
C ALA A 258 8.04 -1.54 -12.98
N ASP A 259 9.29 -1.16 -12.83
CA ASP A 259 9.72 0.21 -12.54
C ASP A 259 10.66 0.71 -13.64
N PRO A 260 10.11 1.29 -14.72
CA PRO A 260 10.94 1.71 -15.84
C PRO A 260 11.83 2.90 -15.51
N GLN A 261 11.48 3.75 -14.55
CA GLN A 261 12.35 4.85 -14.13
C GLN A 261 13.66 4.33 -13.51
N ASN A 262 13.58 3.31 -12.68
CA ASN A 262 14.74 2.70 -12.01
C ASN A 262 15.34 1.52 -12.80
N HIS A 263 14.86 1.26 -14.02
CA HIS A 263 15.29 0.14 -14.87
C HIS A 263 15.13 -1.23 -14.20
N VAL A 264 14.07 -1.41 -13.40
CA VAL A 264 13.77 -2.67 -12.68
C VAL A 264 12.54 -3.35 -13.27
N LEU A 265 12.73 -4.58 -13.76
CA LEU A 265 11.65 -5.43 -14.24
C LEU A 265 11.73 -6.80 -13.54
N MET A 266 10.71 -7.14 -12.75
CA MET A 266 10.58 -8.42 -12.03
C MET A 266 11.77 -8.80 -11.12
N GLN A 267 12.57 -7.82 -10.72
CA GLN A 267 13.74 -8.00 -9.86
C GLN A 267 13.60 -7.15 -8.59
N ASN A 268 14.35 -7.50 -7.55
CA ASN A 268 14.41 -6.76 -6.31
C ASN A 268 13.03 -6.45 -5.67
N THR A 269 12.08 -7.37 -5.84
CA THR A 269 10.69 -7.16 -5.39
C THR A 269 10.59 -6.95 -3.88
N ALA A 270 11.50 -7.51 -3.10
CA ALA A 270 11.58 -7.33 -1.65
C ALA A 270 11.92 -5.89 -1.22
N ASP A 271 12.42 -5.06 -2.14
CA ASP A 271 12.79 -3.69 -1.85
C ASP A 271 11.62 -2.70 -2.04
N TYR A 272 10.53 -3.15 -2.66
CA TYR A 272 9.37 -2.33 -2.99
C TYR A 272 8.24 -2.55 -1.98
N ILE A 273 7.96 -1.54 -1.17
CA ILE A 273 6.88 -1.56 -0.18
C ILE A 273 5.68 -0.81 -0.75
N ALA A 274 4.66 -1.55 -1.17
CA ALA A 274 3.41 -1.00 -1.67
C ALA A 274 2.58 -0.42 -0.52
N MET A 275 2.20 0.86 -0.64
CA MET A 275 1.33 1.57 0.27
C MET A 275 -0.07 1.74 -0.32
N HIS A 276 -0.17 1.83 -1.65
CA HIS A 276 -1.41 2.14 -2.35
C HIS A 276 -1.44 1.50 -3.74
N ILE A 277 -2.42 0.64 -3.98
CA ILE A 277 -2.82 0.21 -5.31
C ILE A 277 -3.79 1.25 -5.84
N ILE A 278 -3.41 1.99 -6.88
CA ILE A 278 -4.10 3.23 -7.29
C ILE A 278 -5.18 2.92 -8.32
N HIS A 279 -6.41 3.36 -8.04
CA HIS A 279 -7.54 3.35 -8.97
C HIS A 279 -8.25 4.69 -9.01
N ALA A 280 -8.53 5.20 -10.20
CA ALA A 280 -9.19 6.49 -10.37
C ALA A 280 -10.63 6.53 -9.83
N SER A 281 -11.29 5.39 -9.69
CA SER A 281 -12.66 5.27 -9.20
C SER A 281 -12.78 5.15 -7.68
N GLU A 282 -11.70 5.34 -6.94
CA GLU A 282 -11.73 5.29 -5.47
C GLU A 282 -12.56 6.42 -4.89
N ASN A 283 -13.59 6.05 -4.13
CA ASN A 283 -14.52 6.96 -3.47
C ASN A 283 -14.27 7.08 -1.95
N GLY A 284 -13.15 6.52 -1.47
CA GLY A 284 -12.77 6.58 -0.06
C GLY A 284 -12.34 7.98 0.39
N PRO A 285 -12.14 8.19 1.69
CA PRO A 285 -11.76 9.48 2.25
C PRO A 285 -10.44 10.03 1.71
N MET A 286 -9.55 9.16 1.21
CA MET A 286 -8.27 9.53 0.62
C MET A 286 -8.39 10.02 -0.83
N GLY A 287 -9.36 9.49 -1.58
CA GLY A 287 -9.38 9.65 -3.03
C GLY A 287 -8.19 8.95 -3.71
N PRO A 288 -8.13 8.93 -5.06
CA PRO A 288 -7.19 8.09 -5.79
C PRO A 288 -5.73 8.60 -5.82
N TYR A 289 -5.47 9.88 -5.56
CA TYR A 289 -4.17 10.49 -5.84
C TYR A 289 -3.50 11.15 -4.64
N ASN A 290 -4.09 11.07 -3.44
CA ASN A 290 -3.51 11.64 -2.23
C ASN A 290 -2.66 10.59 -1.49
N ARG A 291 -1.55 11.01 -0.90
CA ARG A 291 -0.71 10.18 -0.01
C ARG A 291 -1.24 10.21 1.42
N PHE A 292 -1.76 11.36 1.83
CA PHE A 292 -2.48 11.57 3.09
C PHE A 292 -3.46 12.74 2.91
N ARG A 293 -4.45 12.80 3.78
CA ARG A 293 -5.41 13.92 3.84
C ARG A 293 -5.63 14.32 5.29
N PHE A 294 -6.02 15.55 5.49
CA PHE A 294 -6.34 16.06 6.82
C PHE A 294 -7.51 17.04 6.77
N LYS A 295 -8.16 17.22 7.92
CA LYS A 295 -9.25 18.15 8.13
C LYS A 295 -9.08 18.87 9.46
N GLY A 296 -9.29 20.18 9.48
CA GLY A 296 -9.23 21.08 10.62
C GLY A 296 -8.88 22.47 10.15
N GLU A 297 -9.67 23.46 10.55
CA GLU A 297 -9.40 24.85 10.21
C GLU A 297 -8.13 25.32 10.93
N GLY A 298 -7.18 25.88 10.18
CA GLY A 298 -5.87 26.28 10.73
C GLY A 298 -4.88 25.14 10.96
N LEU A 299 -5.25 23.89 10.64
CA LEU A 299 -4.37 22.73 10.72
C LEU A 299 -3.40 22.69 9.54
N LYS A 300 -2.12 22.44 9.82
CA LYS A 300 -1.12 22.01 8.85
C LYS A 300 -0.63 20.63 9.20
N VAL A 301 -0.51 19.77 8.21
CA VAL A 301 0.10 18.43 8.36
C VAL A 301 1.27 18.29 7.41
N THR A 302 2.35 17.72 7.91
CA THR A 302 3.58 17.47 7.15
C THR A 302 4.03 16.03 7.45
N MET A 303 4.37 15.26 6.44
CA MET A 303 5.09 14.00 6.61
C MET A 303 6.57 14.31 6.84
N ASN A 304 7.15 13.72 7.86
CA ASN A 304 8.54 13.97 8.29
C ASN A 304 9.56 13.19 7.47
#